data_6e38d86a1e418cec3935847ccefa90dc
#
_entry.id   6e38d86a1e418cec3935847ccefa90dc
#
_cell.length_a   1.000
_cell.length_b   1.000
_cell.length_c   1.000
_cell.angle_alpha   90.00
_cell.angle_beta   90.00
_cell.angle_gamma   90.00
#
_symmetry.space_group_name_H-M   'P 1'
#
loop_
_entity.id
_entity.type
_entity.pdbx_description
1 polymer ?
#
loop_
_entity_poly.entity_id
_entity_poly.type
_entity_poly.pdbx_seq_one_letter_code
_entity_poly.pdbx_strand_id
1 'polypeptide(L)'
;MQPHTPRIGIIGSGAIGGFYGLMLARAGFDVHFLLRSEYQVLREQGLAVDSAVHGTLQMKVQAYAYAADMPPCDWLLVGAKSTSNDQLAPLIVQAAAPGAKVVLLQNGLGVEEQLRPALRRDMHLLGGLCFICVNRHAPGVIRHQALGAVNLGYHSGPASDGGAAELSEGAGLFQAAGIDSQAMPNLDLARWQKLVWNVPYNGLSVLLGEGTAGLMASSHGRELIQALMAEVVQGAAACGHVLPEGYAEHLFQMTERMPDYWPSMYHDYALMRPLELQAIYAEPLVRARAAGCSLPRMETLYQALSFLDTSDRPC
;
A
#
# COMPACT_ATOMS: atom_id res chain seq x y z
N MET A 1 -36.14 6.14 3.09
CA MET A 1 -34.85 6.88 3.01
C MET A 1 -34.07 6.24 1.85
N GLN A 2 -33.64 7.00 0.87
CA GLN A 2 -32.70 6.47 -0.12
C GLN A 2 -31.43 6.05 0.64
N PRO A 3 -30.81 4.90 0.32
CA PRO A 3 -29.57 4.51 0.95
C PRO A 3 -28.52 5.62 0.68
N HIS A 4 -27.90 6.11 1.74
CA HIS A 4 -26.83 7.10 1.63
C HIS A 4 -25.66 6.44 0.90
N THR A 5 -25.38 6.87 -0.32
CA THR A 5 -24.17 6.43 -1.04
C THR A 5 -22.96 7.07 -0.35
N PRO A 6 -22.01 6.27 0.19
CA PRO A 6 -20.89 6.83 0.92
C PRO A 6 -20.01 7.67 0.01
N ARG A 7 -19.53 8.79 0.51
CA ARG A 7 -18.56 9.65 -0.15
C ARG A 7 -17.16 9.17 0.14
N ILE A 8 -16.35 8.99 -0.91
CA ILE A 8 -15.01 8.42 -0.82
C ILE A 8 -13.97 9.48 -1.19
N GLY A 9 -13.05 9.76 -0.27
CA GLY A 9 -11.90 10.63 -0.52
C GLY A 9 -10.65 9.82 -0.83
N ILE A 10 -9.91 10.20 -1.86
CA ILE A 10 -8.61 9.62 -2.21
C ILE A 10 -7.52 10.61 -1.81
N ILE A 11 -6.70 10.24 -0.82
CA ILE A 11 -5.58 11.05 -0.35
C ILE A 11 -4.30 10.50 -0.99
N GLY A 12 -3.81 11.23 -2.02
CA GLY A 12 -2.68 10.77 -2.83
C GLY A 12 -3.09 9.91 -4.00
N SER A 13 -3.17 10.51 -5.19
CA SER A 13 -3.51 9.87 -6.46
C SER A 13 -2.30 9.30 -7.21
N GLY A 14 -1.33 8.75 -6.47
CA GLY A 14 -0.28 7.93 -7.07
C GLY A 14 -0.86 6.70 -7.78
N ALA A 15 -0.01 5.73 -8.14
CA ALA A 15 -0.46 4.52 -8.84
C ALA A 15 -1.59 3.80 -8.08
N ILE A 16 -1.43 3.60 -6.77
CA ILE A 16 -2.39 2.89 -5.91
C ILE A 16 -3.70 3.67 -5.75
N GLY A 17 -3.63 4.89 -5.21
CA GLY A 17 -4.83 5.69 -4.94
C GLY A 17 -5.57 6.07 -6.23
N GLY A 18 -4.85 6.35 -7.31
CA GLY A 18 -5.45 6.64 -8.60
C GLY A 18 -6.18 5.43 -9.19
N PHE A 19 -5.56 4.24 -9.17
CA PHE A 19 -6.21 3.02 -9.66
C PHE A 19 -7.50 2.70 -8.91
N TYR A 20 -7.42 2.53 -7.58
CA TYR A 20 -8.61 2.17 -6.80
C TYR A 20 -9.67 3.28 -6.83
N GLY A 21 -9.26 4.55 -6.76
CA GLY A 21 -10.19 5.67 -6.87
C GLY A 21 -10.92 5.72 -8.20
N LEU A 22 -10.23 5.45 -9.33
CA LEU A 22 -10.87 5.38 -10.64
C LEU A 22 -11.85 4.21 -10.74
N MET A 23 -11.48 3.03 -10.23
CA MET A 23 -12.35 1.85 -10.23
C MET A 23 -13.63 2.09 -9.43
N LEU A 24 -13.53 2.72 -8.26
CA LEU A 24 -14.69 3.11 -7.45
C LEU A 24 -15.55 4.17 -8.16
N ALA A 25 -14.95 5.18 -8.77
CA ALA A 25 -15.69 6.19 -9.55
C ALA A 25 -16.40 5.58 -10.75
N ARG A 26 -15.77 4.63 -11.45
CA ARG A 26 -16.37 3.86 -12.55
C ARG A 26 -17.58 3.04 -12.10
N ALA A 27 -17.54 2.53 -10.87
CA ALA A 27 -18.66 1.79 -10.28
C ALA A 27 -19.82 2.70 -9.82
N GLY A 28 -19.68 4.03 -9.96
CA GLY A 28 -20.74 5.01 -9.66
C GLY A 28 -20.70 5.56 -8.24
N PHE A 29 -19.62 5.32 -7.48
CA PHE A 29 -19.44 5.95 -6.17
C PHE A 29 -19.08 7.44 -6.32
N ASP A 30 -19.42 8.24 -5.29
CA ASP A 30 -19.06 9.66 -5.18
C ASP A 30 -17.63 9.79 -4.69
N VAL A 31 -16.65 9.90 -5.63
CA VAL A 31 -15.21 9.85 -5.36
C VAL A 31 -14.55 11.21 -5.56
N HIS A 32 -13.80 11.67 -4.56
CA HIS A 32 -13.12 12.96 -4.50
C HIS A 32 -11.61 12.75 -4.34
N PHE A 33 -10.79 13.37 -5.21
CA PHE A 33 -9.35 13.19 -5.23
C PHE A 33 -8.64 14.42 -4.68
N LEU A 34 -7.93 14.28 -3.56
CA LEU A 34 -7.01 15.30 -3.05
C LEU A 34 -5.65 15.15 -3.70
N LEU A 35 -5.21 16.17 -4.41
CA LEU A 35 -4.05 16.15 -5.30
C LEU A 35 -3.05 17.23 -4.89
N ARG A 36 -1.75 16.91 -4.94
CA ARG A 36 -0.68 17.88 -4.70
C ARG A 36 -0.13 18.42 -6.04
N SER A 37 0.61 17.60 -6.76
CA SER A 37 1.34 18.01 -7.97
C SER A 37 0.58 17.80 -9.27
N GLU A 38 -0.46 16.96 -9.30
CA GLU A 38 -1.18 16.59 -10.52
C GLU A 38 -2.56 17.22 -10.64
N TYR A 39 -2.89 18.17 -9.76
CA TYR A 39 -4.22 18.80 -9.74
C TYR A 39 -4.64 19.39 -11.09
N GLN A 40 -3.79 20.16 -11.71
CA GLN A 40 -4.09 20.79 -13.01
C GLN A 40 -4.38 19.74 -14.10
N VAL A 41 -3.50 18.73 -14.19
CA VAL A 41 -3.63 17.68 -15.20
C VAL A 41 -4.91 16.87 -15.01
N LEU A 42 -5.19 16.43 -13.78
CA LEU A 42 -6.40 15.64 -13.53
C LEU A 42 -7.69 16.45 -13.69
N ARG A 43 -7.67 17.72 -13.33
CA ARG A 43 -8.79 18.63 -13.54
C ARG A 43 -9.11 18.83 -15.02
N GLU A 44 -8.08 19.00 -15.86
CA GLU A 44 -8.23 19.30 -17.28
C GLU A 44 -8.46 18.04 -18.12
N GLN A 45 -7.71 16.98 -17.87
CA GLN A 45 -7.67 15.78 -18.70
C GLN A 45 -8.41 14.58 -18.07
N GLY A 46 -8.61 14.60 -16.74
CA GLY A 46 -9.10 13.47 -15.97
C GLY A 46 -7.99 12.50 -15.64
N LEU A 47 -8.37 11.30 -15.17
CA LEU A 47 -7.48 10.21 -14.81
C LEU A 47 -7.61 9.09 -15.83
N ALA A 48 -6.49 8.56 -16.31
CA ALA A 48 -6.43 7.44 -17.23
C ALA A 48 -5.76 6.24 -16.57
N VAL A 49 -6.30 5.04 -16.80
CA VAL A 49 -5.70 3.76 -16.43
C VAL A 49 -5.61 2.89 -17.68
N ASP A 50 -4.39 2.54 -18.07
CA ASP A 50 -4.10 1.53 -19.09
C ASP A 50 -3.91 0.18 -18.36
N SER A 51 -4.92 -0.69 -18.45
CA SER A 51 -4.98 -1.92 -17.69
C SER A 51 -4.99 -3.15 -18.60
N ALA A 52 -4.03 -4.05 -18.37
CA ALA A 52 -4.03 -5.35 -19.05
C ALA A 52 -5.21 -6.24 -18.61
N VAL A 53 -5.85 -5.94 -17.47
CA VAL A 53 -6.99 -6.71 -16.92
C VAL A 53 -8.33 -6.07 -17.28
N HIS A 54 -8.43 -4.73 -17.20
CA HIS A 54 -9.70 -3.98 -17.33
C HIS A 54 -9.79 -3.17 -18.63
N GLY A 55 -8.78 -3.21 -19.50
CA GLY A 55 -8.67 -2.36 -20.68
C GLY A 55 -8.31 -0.91 -20.35
N THR A 56 -8.36 -0.03 -21.36
CA THR A 56 -8.06 1.39 -21.19
C THR A 56 -9.27 2.12 -20.66
N LEU A 57 -9.10 2.79 -19.53
CA LEU A 57 -10.14 3.59 -18.86
C LEU A 57 -9.68 5.05 -18.80
N GLN A 58 -10.59 5.98 -19.06
CA GLN A 58 -10.33 7.42 -18.85
C GLN A 58 -11.61 8.08 -18.37
N MET A 59 -11.51 8.83 -17.27
CA MET A 59 -12.65 9.50 -16.67
C MET A 59 -12.28 10.90 -16.17
N LYS A 60 -13.20 11.82 -16.26
CA LYS A 60 -13.16 13.07 -15.48
C LYS A 60 -13.39 12.72 -14.02
N VAL A 61 -12.60 13.30 -13.14
CA VAL A 61 -12.64 13.06 -11.69
C VAL A 61 -12.90 14.36 -10.92
N GLN A 62 -13.47 14.26 -9.74
CA GLN A 62 -13.62 15.39 -8.84
C GLN A 62 -12.27 15.64 -8.15
N ALA A 63 -11.53 16.62 -8.63
CA ALA A 63 -10.16 16.94 -8.23
C ALA A 63 -10.11 18.18 -7.33
N TYR A 64 -9.35 18.11 -6.24
CA TYR A 64 -9.17 19.19 -5.26
C TYR A 64 -7.69 19.41 -4.99
N ALA A 65 -7.29 20.68 -4.90
CA ALA A 65 -5.93 21.07 -4.51
C ALA A 65 -5.80 21.18 -2.98
N TYR A 66 -6.89 21.49 -2.30
CA TYR A 66 -6.92 21.71 -0.86
C TYR A 66 -7.99 20.82 -0.21
N ALA A 67 -7.66 20.24 0.93
CA ALA A 67 -8.59 19.41 1.70
C ALA A 67 -9.81 20.20 2.19
N ALA A 68 -9.66 21.51 2.40
CA ALA A 68 -10.73 22.41 2.81
C ALA A 68 -11.84 22.56 1.75
N ASP A 69 -11.51 22.35 0.49
CA ASP A 69 -12.45 22.46 -0.63
C ASP A 69 -13.19 21.14 -0.90
N MET A 70 -12.69 20.02 -0.33
CA MET A 70 -13.33 18.72 -0.44
C MET A 70 -14.57 18.64 0.45
N PRO A 71 -15.67 18.03 -0.03
CA PRO A 71 -16.74 17.69 0.88
C PRO A 71 -16.27 16.64 1.90
N PRO A 72 -16.79 16.67 3.14
CA PRO A 72 -16.45 15.65 4.14
C PRO A 72 -16.75 14.24 3.62
N CYS A 73 -15.77 13.33 3.70
CA CYS A 73 -15.85 11.98 3.16
C CYS A 73 -16.06 10.94 4.28
N ASP A 74 -16.91 9.94 4.01
CA ASP A 74 -17.21 8.83 4.91
C ASP A 74 -16.09 7.79 4.93
N TRP A 75 -15.43 7.63 3.78
CA TRP A 75 -14.26 6.79 3.57
C TRP A 75 -13.10 7.61 3.03
N LEU A 76 -11.91 7.39 3.57
CA LEU A 76 -10.67 8.02 3.12
C LEU A 76 -9.65 6.94 2.77
N LEU A 77 -9.32 6.80 1.48
CA LEU A 77 -8.30 5.86 1.00
C LEU A 77 -6.97 6.61 0.86
N VAL A 78 -5.99 6.24 1.66
CA VAL A 78 -4.67 6.87 1.69
C VAL A 78 -3.71 6.07 0.81
N GLY A 79 -3.52 6.53 -0.43
CA GLY A 79 -2.62 5.94 -1.42
C GLY A 79 -1.26 6.65 -1.55
N ALA A 80 -1.01 7.67 -0.73
CA ALA A 80 0.30 8.32 -0.62
C ALA A 80 1.28 7.46 0.18
N LYS A 81 2.58 7.64 -0.04
CA LYS A 81 3.64 6.88 0.62
C LYS A 81 3.71 7.17 2.12
N SER A 82 4.08 6.15 2.92
CA SER A 82 4.23 6.24 4.37
C SER A 82 5.24 7.30 4.83
N THR A 83 6.24 7.59 4.01
CA THR A 83 7.24 8.67 4.21
C THR A 83 6.63 10.07 4.35
N SER A 84 5.34 10.24 4.03
CA SER A 84 4.63 11.52 4.12
C SER A 84 3.56 11.56 5.21
N ASN A 85 3.44 10.56 6.08
CA ASN A 85 2.33 10.42 7.04
C ASN A 85 2.14 11.65 7.95
N ASP A 86 3.22 12.28 8.41
CA ASP A 86 3.15 13.49 9.24
C ASP A 86 2.47 14.66 8.51
N GLN A 87 2.70 14.77 7.20
CA GLN A 87 2.07 15.80 6.35
C GLN A 87 0.63 15.44 5.96
N LEU A 88 0.31 14.14 5.91
CA LEU A 88 -1.01 13.65 5.51
C LEU A 88 -2.04 13.71 6.64
N ALA A 89 -1.63 13.53 7.89
CA ALA A 89 -2.52 13.48 9.04
C ALA A 89 -3.49 14.69 9.14
N PRO A 90 -3.04 15.95 9.04
CA PRO A 90 -3.95 17.09 9.07
C PRO A 90 -4.90 17.13 7.88
N LEU A 91 -4.48 16.70 6.69
CA LEU A 91 -5.32 16.65 5.49
C LEU A 91 -6.41 15.59 5.61
N ILE A 92 -6.07 14.42 6.17
CA ILE A 92 -7.02 13.34 6.45
C ILE A 92 -8.10 13.83 7.43
N VAL A 93 -7.70 14.46 8.53
CA VAL A 93 -8.63 14.98 9.53
C VAL A 93 -9.55 16.03 8.94
N GLN A 94 -9.04 16.91 8.07
CA GLN A 94 -9.81 17.97 7.45
C GLN A 94 -10.84 17.44 6.44
N ALA A 95 -10.48 16.40 5.66
CA ALA A 95 -11.35 15.80 4.64
C ALA A 95 -12.36 14.77 5.22
N ALA A 96 -12.23 14.40 6.50
CA ALA A 96 -13.01 13.34 7.11
C ALA A 96 -14.37 13.84 7.66
N ALA A 97 -15.44 13.14 7.33
CA ALA A 97 -16.73 13.24 8.02
C ALA A 97 -16.61 12.74 9.48
N PRO A 98 -17.56 13.07 10.37
CA PRO A 98 -17.64 12.41 11.67
C PRO A 98 -17.78 10.89 11.53
N GLY A 99 -17.00 10.11 12.30
CA GLY A 99 -17.00 8.64 12.21
C GLY A 99 -16.40 8.07 10.93
N ALA A 100 -15.61 8.84 10.18
CA ALA A 100 -15.01 8.40 8.93
C ALA A 100 -14.08 7.18 9.11
N LYS A 101 -14.04 6.35 8.07
CA LYS A 101 -13.16 5.18 7.98
C LYS A 101 -11.95 5.53 7.11
N VAL A 102 -10.75 5.43 7.69
CA VAL A 102 -9.46 5.71 7.02
C VAL A 102 -8.80 4.40 6.69
N VAL A 103 -8.52 4.16 5.42
CA VAL A 103 -7.84 2.95 4.94
C VAL A 103 -6.45 3.32 4.43
N LEU A 104 -5.40 2.83 5.11
CA LEU A 104 -4.03 3.01 4.65
C LEU A 104 -3.68 1.94 3.61
N LEU A 105 -3.61 2.33 2.34
CA LEU A 105 -3.16 1.47 1.23
C LEU A 105 -1.62 1.40 1.14
N GLN A 106 -0.96 1.69 2.24
CA GLN A 106 0.50 1.78 2.40
C GLN A 106 1.10 0.40 2.70
N ASN A 107 2.37 0.22 2.33
CA ASN A 107 3.13 -1.01 2.61
C ASN A 107 3.85 -0.94 3.96
N GLY A 108 4.24 -2.12 4.46
CA GLY A 108 5.09 -2.28 5.63
C GLY A 108 4.33 -2.41 6.95
N LEU A 109 5.07 -2.37 8.05
CA LEU A 109 4.57 -2.40 9.43
C LEU A 109 4.64 -1.01 10.06
N GLY A 110 3.84 -0.78 11.10
CA GLY A 110 3.93 0.42 11.93
C GLY A 110 3.26 1.67 11.32
N VAL A 111 2.69 1.58 10.12
CA VAL A 111 2.11 2.74 9.43
C VAL A 111 0.81 3.21 10.09
N GLU A 112 0.02 2.28 10.63
CA GLU A 112 -1.18 2.60 11.38
C GLU A 112 -0.85 3.20 12.74
N GLU A 113 0.09 2.60 13.47
CA GLU A 113 0.56 3.06 14.77
C GLU A 113 1.14 4.47 14.69
N GLN A 114 1.87 4.77 13.62
CA GLN A 114 2.42 6.11 13.36
C GLN A 114 1.29 7.15 13.16
N LEU A 115 0.27 6.80 12.39
CA LEU A 115 -0.79 7.75 12.04
C LEU A 115 -1.86 7.91 13.14
N ARG A 116 -2.20 6.84 13.87
CA ARG A 116 -3.30 6.80 14.84
C ARG A 116 -3.33 7.97 15.82
N PRO A 117 -2.21 8.38 16.45
CA PRO A 117 -2.20 9.48 17.44
C PRO A 117 -2.66 10.83 16.87
N ALA A 118 -2.52 11.04 15.56
CA ALA A 118 -2.88 12.28 14.88
C ALA A 118 -4.34 12.31 14.37
N LEU A 119 -5.05 11.18 14.43
CA LEU A 119 -6.45 11.08 14.01
C LEU A 119 -7.41 11.36 15.17
N ARG A 120 -8.62 11.84 14.84
CA ARG A 120 -9.70 12.01 15.82
C ARG A 120 -10.11 10.65 16.41
N ARG A 121 -10.62 10.66 17.63
CA ARG A 121 -11.01 9.44 18.36
C ARG A 121 -12.23 8.74 17.75
N ASP A 122 -13.11 9.49 17.10
CA ASP A 122 -14.31 8.99 16.43
C ASP A 122 -14.01 8.29 15.09
N MET A 123 -12.79 8.42 14.56
CA MET A 123 -12.41 7.83 13.28
C MET A 123 -11.95 6.38 13.44
N HIS A 124 -12.35 5.54 12.49
CA HIS A 124 -11.84 4.18 12.32
C HIS A 124 -10.57 4.18 11.48
N LEU A 125 -9.59 3.36 11.84
CA LEU A 125 -8.36 3.18 11.09
C LEU A 125 -8.21 1.72 10.67
N LEU A 126 -8.04 1.51 9.37
CA LEU A 126 -7.90 0.21 8.72
C LEU A 126 -6.63 0.17 7.89
N GLY A 127 -6.01 -1.00 7.79
CA GLY A 127 -4.97 -1.27 6.81
C GLY A 127 -5.56 -1.91 5.55
N GLY A 128 -5.10 -1.45 4.38
CA GLY A 128 -5.45 -2.01 3.08
C GLY A 128 -4.21 -2.65 2.43
N LEU A 129 -4.23 -3.98 2.30
CA LEU A 129 -3.14 -4.75 1.70
C LEU A 129 -3.39 -4.91 0.20
N CYS A 130 -2.71 -4.11 -0.61
CA CYS A 130 -2.87 -4.09 -2.07
C CYS A 130 -1.98 -5.17 -2.71
N PHE A 131 -2.58 -6.10 -3.44
CA PHE A 131 -1.90 -7.12 -4.26
C PHE A 131 -2.08 -6.75 -5.73
N ILE A 132 -1.23 -5.86 -6.22
CA ILE A 132 -1.38 -5.23 -7.54
C ILE A 132 -0.03 -4.87 -8.15
N CYS A 133 0.09 -5.11 -9.46
CA CYS A 133 1.20 -4.66 -10.27
C CYS A 133 0.79 -3.38 -11.00
N VAL A 134 1.11 -2.23 -10.42
CA VAL A 134 0.68 -0.92 -10.93
C VAL A 134 1.79 0.11 -10.76
N ASN A 135 1.96 0.98 -11.74
CA ASN A 135 2.87 2.12 -11.66
C ASN A 135 2.25 3.38 -12.27
N ARG A 136 2.81 4.53 -11.90
CA ARG A 136 2.47 5.82 -12.54
C ARG A 136 3.36 5.99 -13.75
N HIS A 137 2.74 5.96 -14.94
CA HIS A 137 3.46 6.08 -16.22
C HIS A 137 3.76 7.55 -16.56
N ALA A 138 2.78 8.43 -16.37
CA ALA A 138 2.89 9.87 -16.58
C ALA A 138 1.92 10.59 -15.63
N PRO A 139 1.96 11.94 -15.52
CA PRO A 139 0.94 12.69 -14.81
C PRO A 139 -0.46 12.36 -15.32
N GLY A 140 -1.35 11.93 -14.41
CA GLY A 140 -2.70 11.52 -14.74
C GLY A 140 -2.83 10.19 -15.49
N VAL A 141 -1.73 9.43 -15.71
CA VAL A 141 -1.74 8.16 -16.45
C VAL A 141 -1.14 7.04 -15.61
N ILE A 142 -1.93 6.02 -15.32
CA ILE A 142 -1.55 4.83 -14.55
C ILE A 142 -1.50 3.63 -15.47
N ARG A 143 -0.45 2.80 -15.34
CA ARG A 143 -0.35 1.50 -16.00
C ARG A 143 -0.57 0.40 -14.99
N HIS A 144 -1.58 -0.44 -15.24
CA HIS A 144 -1.92 -1.62 -14.44
C HIS A 144 -1.62 -2.89 -15.24
N GLN A 145 -0.66 -3.68 -14.75
CA GLN A 145 -0.14 -4.85 -15.46
C GLN A 145 -0.84 -6.15 -15.07
N ALA A 146 -1.13 -6.34 -13.76
CA ALA A 146 -1.70 -7.59 -13.26
C ALA A 146 -2.28 -7.45 -11.86
N LEU A 147 -3.08 -8.43 -11.45
CA LEU A 147 -3.69 -8.55 -10.13
C LEU A 147 -4.72 -7.43 -9.88
N GLY A 148 -4.83 -6.93 -8.64
CA GLY A 148 -5.71 -5.81 -8.31
C GLY A 148 -6.46 -5.96 -6.97
N ALA A 149 -6.33 -7.10 -6.30
CA ALA A 149 -7.01 -7.36 -5.02
C ALA A 149 -6.52 -6.41 -3.91
N VAL A 150 -7.43 -6.05 -3.01
CA VAL A 150 -7.12 -5.31 -1.79
C VAL A 150 -7.85 -5.92 -0.59
N ASN A 151 -7.11 -6.40 0.40
CA ASN A 151 -7.68 -6.98 1.61
C ASN A 151 -7.59 -5.99 2.76
N LEU A 152 -8.64 -5.93 3.60
CA LEU A 152 -8.77 -4.95 4.67
C LEU A 152 -8.63 -5.60 6.04
N GLY A 153 -7.84 -4.97 6.92
CA GLY A 153 -7.76 -5.34 8.34
C GLY A 153 -8.06 -4.13 9.23
N TYR A 154 -8.79 -4.34 10.31
CA TYR A 154 -9.09 -3.28 11.27
C TYR A 154 -7.92 -3.09 12.23
N HIS A 155 -7.49 -1.86 12.41
CA HIS A 155 -6.44 -1.52 13.37
C HIS A 155 -7.04 -0.97 14.66
N SER A 156 -7.82 0.10 14.58
CA SER A 156 -8.33 0.78 15.78
C SER A 156 -9.46 1.76 15.45
N GLY A 157 -10.22 2.13 16.49
CA GLY A 157 -11.30 3.09 16.40
C GLY A 157 -12.38 2.78 17.43
N PRO A 158 -13.57 3.38 17.31
CA PRO A 158 -14.63 3.23 18.30
C PRO A 158 -15.34 1.86 18.27
N ALA A 159 -15.12 1.01 17.24
CA ALA A 159 -15.74 -0.31 17.16
C ALA A 159 -15.21 -1.25 18.25
N SER A 160 -16.12 -1.89 18.98
CA SER A 160 -15.80 -2.83 20.06
C SER A 160 -15.65 -4.28 19.63
N ASP A 161 -16.09 -4.60 18.39
CA ASP A 161 -16.13 -5.94 17.80
C ASP A 161 -14.97 -6.20 16.81
N GLY A 162 -13.89 -5.42 16.89
CA GLY A 162 -12.78 -5.50 15.93
C GLY A 162 -13.12 -4.94 14.55
N GLY A 163 -14.15 -4.09 14.45
CA GLY A 163 -14.52 -3.40 13.21
C GLY A 163 -15.14 -4.31 12.15
N ALA A 164 -15.85 -5.35 12.56
CA ALA A 164 -16.43 -6.32 11.63
C ALA A 164 -17.39 -5.68 10.62
N ALA A 165 -18.20 -4.70 11.07
CA ALA A 165 -19.09 -3.97 10.20
C ALA A 165 -18.33 -3.10 9.20
N GLU A 166 -17.32 -2.36 9.66
CA GLU A 166 -16.45 -1.50 8.84
C GLU A 166 -15.65 -2.31 7.80
N LEU A 167 -15.15 -3.49 8.21
CA LEU A 167 -14.45 -4.39 7.31
C LEU A 167 -15.37 -4.95 6.21
N SER A 168 -16.59 -5.36 6.59
CA SER A 168 -17.57 -5.87 5.64
C SER A 168 -18.02 -4.78 4.66
N GLU A 169 -18.32 -3.57 5.17
CA GLU A 169 -18.70 -2.43 4.33
C GLU A 169 -17.55 -2.05 3.38
N GLY A 170 -16.33 -1.91 3.90
CA GLY A 170 -15.16 -1.56 3.10
C GLY A 170 -14.83 -2.58 2.02
N ALA A 171 -14.86 -3.89 2.34
CA ALA A 171 -14.67 -4.94 1.33
C ALA A 171 -15.79 -4.88 0.27
N GLY A 172 -17.03 -4.64 0.68
CA GLY A 172 -18.17 -4.47 -0.22
C GLY A 172 -18.02 -3.32 -1.21
N LEU A 173 -17.40 -2.20 -0.82
CA LEU A 173 -17.11 -1.08 -1.73
C LEU A 173 -16.19 -1.52 -2.89
N PHE A 174 -15.10 -2.23 -2.56
CA PHE A 174 -14.18 -2.72 -3.58
C PHE A 174 -14.80 -3.81 -4.45
N GLN A 175 -15.53 -4.75 -3.85
CA GLN A 175 -16.24 -5.80 -4.58
C GLN A 175 -17.27 -5.22 -5.56
N ALA A 176 -18.03 -4.20 -5.16
CA ALA A 176 -18.95 -3.48 -6.03
C ALA A 176 -18.24 -2.77 -7.20
N ALA A 177 -16.97 -2.43 -7.04
CA ALA A 177 -16.11 -1.88 -8.10
C ALA A 177 -15.43 -2.96 -8.97
N GLY A 178 -15.75 -4.24 -8.77
CA GLY A 178 -15.17 -5.37 -9.50
C GLY A 178 -13.74 -5.69 -9.05
N ILE A 179 -13.39 -5.38 -7.81
CA ILE A 179 -12.09 -5.62 -7.20
C ILE A 179 -12.26 -6.68 -6.11
N ASP A 180 -11.46 -7.74 -6.18
CA ASP A 180 -11.42 -8.73 -5.10
C ASP A 180 -10.99 -8.09 -3.80
N SER A 181 -11.78 -8.29 -2.76
CA SER A 181 -11.50 -7.76 -1.43
C SER A 181 -12.08 -8.65 -0.34
N GLN A 182 -11.30 -8.84 0.73
CA GLN A 182 -11.68 -9.65 1.87
C GLN A 182 -11.31 -8.95 3.17
N ALA A 183 -12.08 -9.23 4.22
CA ALA A 183 -11.75 -8.88 5.59
C ALA A 183 -10.64 -9.81 6.13
N MET A 184 -9.59 -9.22 6.69
CA MET A 184 -8.49 -9.94 7.33
C MET A 184 -8.70 -9.88 8.85
N PRO A 185 -8.83 -11.03 9.54
CA PRO A 185 -9.13 -11.04 10.98
C PRO A 185 -7.95 -10.54 11.83
N ASN A 186 -6.73 -10.55 11.30
CA ASN A 186 -5.53 -10.08 11.96
C ASN A 186 -4.69 -9.25 10.99
N LEU A 187 -4.70 -7.94 11.18
CA LEU A 187 -3.99 -7.00 10.32
C LEU A 187 -2.46 -7.19 10.38
N ASP A 188 -1.91 -7.39 11.58
CA ASP A 188 -0.47 -7.55 11.75
C ASP A 188 0.04 -8.83 11.06
N LEU A 189 -0.67 -9.95 11.23
CA LEU A 189 -0.36 -11.18 10.49
C LEU A 189 -0.38 -10.94 8.97
N ALA A 190 -1.42 -10.26 8.46
CA ALA A 190 -1.53 -9.98 7.04
C ALA A 190 -0.41 -9.05 6.53
N ARG A 191 0.03 -8.10 7.34
CA ARG A 191 1.18 -7.25 7.03
C ARG A 191 2.49 -8.03 6.99
N TRP A 192 2.73 -8.93 7.95
CA TRP A 192 3.87 -9.84 7.93
C TRP A 192 3.83 -10.77 6.70
N GLN A 193 2.68 -11.31 6.35
CA GLN A 193 2.50 -12.11 5.14
C GLN A 193 2.94 -11.36 3.88
N LYS A 194 2.54 -10.09 3.76
CA LYS A 194 2.94 -9.26 2.61
C LYS A 194 4.44 -8.94 2.60
N LEU A 195 5.06 -8.76 3.76
CA LEU A 195 6.49 -8.51 3.89
C LEU A 195 7.34 -9.69 3.39
N VAL A 196 6.86 -10.93 3.43
CA VAL A 196 7.58 -12.10 2.89
C VAL A 196 7.95 -11.88 1.41
N TRP A 197 7.07 -11.23 0.64
CA TRP A 197 7.36 -10.84 -0.74
C TRP A 197 8.06 -9.48 -0.84
N ASN A 198 7.58 -8.50 -0.09
CA ASN A 198 8.07 -7.11 -0.21
C ASN A 198 9.56 -6.98 0.15
N VAL A 199 10.01 -7.62 1.22
CA VAL A 199 11.40 -7.49 1.70
C VAL A 199 12.41 -7.92 0.63
N PRO A 200 12.37 -9.15 0.09
CA PRO A 200 13.35 -9.53 -0.91
C PRO A 200 13.19 -8.77 -2.23
N TYR A 201 12.00 -8.72 -2.81
CA TYR A 201 11.86 -8.20 -4.16
C TYR A 201 11.98 -6.68 -4.26
N ASN A 202 11.45 -5.90 -3.30
CA ASN A 202 11.67 -4.46 -3.29
C ASN A 202 13.15 -4.11 -3.10
N GLY A 203 13.81 -4.72 -2.14
CA GLY A 203 15.19 -4.37 -1.82
C GLY A 203 16.18 -4.84 -2.88
N LEU A 204 16.06 -6.08 -3.32
CA LEU A 204 16.98 -6.62 -4.32
C LEU A 204 16.81 -5.98 -5.69
N SER A 205 15.59 -5.58 -6.06
CA SER A 205 15.38 -4.84 -7.31
C SER A 205 16.13 -3.51 -7.33
N VAL A 206 16.18 -2.80 -6.20
CA VAL A 206 16.97 -1.57 -6.07
C VAL A 206 18.46 -1.86 -6.04
N LEU A 207 18.87 -2.83 -5.21
CA LEU A 207 20.30 -3.11 -4.97
C LEU A 207 21.00 -3.67 -6.22
N LEU A 208 20.31 -4.53 -6.98
CA LEU A 208 20.87 -5.26 -8.14
C LEU A 208 20.45 -4.65 -9.47
N GLY A 209 19.48 -3.72 -9.49
CA GLY A 209 19.02 -3.08 -10.72
C GLY A 209 18.26 -4.02 -11.66
N GLU A 210 17.50 -4.99 -11.10
CA GLU A 210 16.80 -6.03 -11.86
C GLU A 210 15.33 -6.14 -11.48
N GLY A 211 14.49 -6.49 -12.44
CA GLY A 211 13.09 -6.89 -12.20
C GLY A 211 13.00 -8.30 -11.64
N THR A 212 11.78 -8.74 -11.36
CA THR A 212 11.54 -10.09 -10.80
C THR A 212 12.11 -11.20 -11.71
N ALA A 213 12.00 -11.08 -13.03
CA ALA A 213 12.53 -12.07 -13.97
C ALA A 213 14.06 -12.16 -13.89
N GLY A 214 14.78 -11.04 -13.87
CA GLY A 214 16.24 -11.01 -13.76
C GLY A 214 16.72 -11.60 -12.43
N LEU A 215 16.08 -11.23 -11.32
CA LEU A 215 16.38 -11.79 -10.00
C LEU A 215 16.15 -13.31 -9.95
N MET A 216 15.07 -13.80 -10.55
CA MET A 216 14.71 -15.22 -10.57
C MET A 216 15.52 -16.05 -11.58
N ALA A 217 16.15 -15.43 -12.57
CA ALA A 217 17.00 -16.12 -13.55
C ALA A 217 18.35 -16.57 -12.96
N SER A 218 18.84 -15.93 -11.88
CA SER A 218 20.09 -16.26 -11.20
C SER A 218 19.86 -17.27 -10.08
N SER A 219 20.67 -18.35 -10.02
CA SER A 219 20.65 -19.27 -8.88
C SER A 219 20.94 -18.56 -7.56
N HIS A 220 21.93 -17.67 -7.55
CA HIS A 220 22.28 -16.87 -6.37
C HIS A 220 21.19 -15.86 -5.98
N GLY A 221 20.49 -15.27 -6.97
CA GLY A 221 19.33 -14.44 -6.74
C GLY A 221 18.20 -15.22 -6.06
N ARG A 222 17.88 -16.40 -6.57
CA ARG A 222 16.88 -17.31 -5.98
C ARG A 222 17.20 -17.70 -4.53
N GLU A 223 18.45 -18.11 -4.27
CA GLU A 223 18.92 -18.46 -2.93
C GLU A 223 18.80 -17.29 -1.95
N LEU A 224 19.18 -16.09 -2.38
CA LEU A 224 19.08 -14.89 -1.56
C LEU A 224 17.64 -14.48 -1.26
N ILE A 225 16.74 -14.56 -2.26
CA ILE A 225 15.30 -14.33 -2.10
C ILE A 225 14.72 -15.30 -1.08
N GLN A 226 14.96 -16.61 -1.24
CA GLN A 226 14.45 -17.63 -0.32
C GLN A 226 14.97 -17.43 1.10
N ALA A 227 16.25 -17.07 1.26
CA ALA A 227 16.86 -16.81 2.56
C ALA A 227 16.25 -15.57 3.26
N LEU A 228 15.98 -14.50 2.51
CA LEU A 228 15.28 -13.31 3.02
C LEU A 228 13.83 -13.60 3.38
N MET A 229 13.11 -14.35 2.54
CA MET A 229 11.73 -14.80 2.86
C MET A 229 11.69 -15.61 4.15
N ALA A 230 12.65 -16.53 4.33
CA ALA A 230 12.74 -17.35 5.54
C ALA A 230 13.00 -16.49 6.80
N GLU A 231 13.85 -15.46 6.70
CA GLU A 231 14.08 -14.53 7.82
C GLU A 231 12.79 -13.75 8.17
N VAL A 232 12.01 -13.29 7.17
CA VAL A 232 10.73 -12.61 7.44
C VAL A 232 9.75 -13.54 8.13
N VAL A 233 9.64 -14.80 7.68
CA VAL A 233 8.78 -15.82 8.33
C VAL A 233 9.22 -16.05 9.78
N GLN A 234 10.53 -16.15 10.02
CA GLN A 234 11.10 -16.32 11.35
C GLN A 234 10.81 -15.10 12.26
N GLY A 235 10.98 -13.88 11.73
CA GLY A 235 10.66 -12.65 12.44
C GLY A 235 9.19 -12.53 12.80
N ALA A 236 8.30 -12.87 11.88
CA ALA A 236 6.85 -12.91 12.12
C ALA A 236 6.50 -13.89 13.25
N ALA A 237 7.03 -15.12 13.19
CA ALA A 237 6.80 -16.14 14.22
C ALA A 237 7.32 -15.70 15.60
N ALA A 238 8.49 -15.08 15.69
CA ALA A 238 9.01 -14.52 16.92
C ALA A 238 8.11 -13.43 17.52
N CYS A 239 7.47 -12.64 16.65
CA CYS A 239 6.48 -11.62 17.03
C CYS A 239 5.07 -12.20 17.32
N GLY A 240 4.91 -13.52 17.35
CA GLY A 240 3.62 -14.17 17.63
C GLY A 240 2.71 -14.35 16.41
N HIS A 241 3.20 -14.10 15.20
CA HIS A 241 2.44 -14.22 13.96
C HIS A 241 2.93 -15.42 13.14
N VAL A 242 2.32 -16.58 13.36
CA VAL A 242 2.65 -17.81 12.65
C VAL A 242 2.02 -17.81 11.26
N LEU A 243 2.84 -17.81 10.21
CA LEU A 243 2.38 -17.91 8.83
C LEU A 243 2.02 -19.36 8.47
N PRO A 244 1.11 -19.58 7.49
CA PRO A 244 0.82 -20.93 7.01
C PRO A 244 2.09 -21.67 6.55
N GLU A 245 2.13 -22.98 6.76
CA GLU A 245 3.22 -23.81 6.26
C GLU A 245 3.35 -23.70 4.72
N GLY A 246 4.57 -23.61 4.22
CA GLY A 246 4.84 -23.44 2.79
C GLY A 246 4.50 -22.07 2.21
N TYR A 247 4.10 -21.09 3.04
CA TYR A 247 3.67 -19.75 2.53
C TYR A 247 4.76 -19.03 1.71
N ALA A 248 6.00 -19.02 2.19
CA ALA A 248 7.12 -18.42 1.46
C ALA A 248 7.40 -19.12 0.12
N GLU A 249 7.37 -20.45 0.12
CA GLU A 249 7.55 -21.25 -1.09
C GLU A 249 6.42 -21.00 -2.10
N HIS A 250 5.18 -20.92 -1.64
CA HIS A 250 4.05 -20.56 -2.50
C HIS A 250 4.25 -19.20 -3.19
N LEU A 251 4.65 -18.18 -2.44
CA LEU A 251 4.91 -16.84 -3.01
C LEU A 251 6.09 -16.86 -4.00
N PHE A 252 7.14 -17.62 -3.70
CA PHE A 252 8.28 -17.78 -4.58
C PHE A 252 7.88 -18.41 -5.91
N GLN A 253 7.14 -19.52 -5.89
CA GLN A 253 6.63 -20.20 -7.09
C GLN A 253 5.61 -19.35 -7.86
N MET A 254 4.78 -18.58 -7.16
CA MET A 254 3.87 -17.62 -7.80
C MET A 254 4.66 -16.57 -8.58
N THR A 255 5.74 -16.04 -8.02
CA THR A 255 6.57 -15.04 -8.67
C THR A 255 7.29 -15.60 -9.90
N GLU A 256 7.72 -16.86 -9.85
CA GLU A 256 8.34 -17.55 -10.99
C GLU A 256 7.42 -17.64 -12.23
N ARG A 257 6.11 -17.67 -12.02
CA ARG A 257 5.09 -17.73 -13.07
C ARG A 257 4.55 -16.38 -13.51
N MET A 258 4.90 -15.31 -12.78
CA MET A 258 4.46 -13.96 -13.13
C MET A 258 5.22 -13.39 -14.33
N PRO A 259 4.60 -12.51 -15.12
CA PRO A 259 5.33 -11.61 -16.01
C PRO A 259 6.38 -10.83 -15.24
N ASP A 260 7.45 -10.39 -15.93
CA ASP A 260 8.45 -9.54 -15.30
C ASP A 260 7.81 -8.28 -14.70
N TYR A 261 8.15 -8.02 -13.46
CA TYR A 261 7.63 -6.92 -12.70
C TYR A 261 8.75 -6.15 -11.98
N TRP A 262 8.71 -4.84 -12.10
CA TRP A 262 9.59 -3.94 -11.38
C TRP A 262 8.87 -3.45 -10.12
N PRO A 263 9.32 -3.84 -8.92
CA PRO A 263 8.68 -3.46 -7.67
C PRO A 263 8.61 -1.94 -7.44
N SER A 264 7.65 -1.52 -6.63
CA SER A 264 7.38 -0.08 -6.40
C SER A 264 8.59 0.69 -5.87
N MET A 265 9.41 0.07 -5.03
CA MET A 265 10.61 0.70 -4.47
C MET A 265 11.66 0.98 -5.54
N TYR A 266 11.80 0.13 -6.57
CA TYR A 266 12.67 0.41 -7.70
C TYR A 266 12.23 1.66 -8.48
N HIS A 267 10.91 1.83 -8.70
CA HIS A 267 10.40 3.03 -9.34
C HIS A 267 10.65 4.29 -8.49
N ASP A 268 10.57 4.19 -7.17
CA ASP A 268 10.91 5.30 -6.28
C ASP A 268 12.40 5.64 -6.37
N TYR A 269 13.27 4.63 -6.34
CA TYR A 269 14.72 4.79 -6.50
C TYR A 269 15.10 5.42 -7.84
N ALA A 270 14.55 4.89 -8.95
CA ALA A 270 14.80 5.40 -10.29
C ALA A 270 14.33 6.85 -10.49
N LEU A 271 13.33 7.29 -9.74
CA LEU A 271 12.79 8.66 -9.75
C LEU A 271 13.36 9.52 -8.61
N MET A 272 14.41 9.07 -7.93
CA MET A 272 15.06 9.76 -6.81
C MET A 272 14.05 10.22 -5.74
N ARG A 273 13.11 9.34 -5.39
CA ARG A 273 12.14 9.55 -4.31
C ARG A 273 12.60 8.82 -3.05
N PRO A 274 12.22 9.29 -1.85
CA PRO A 274 12.48 8.58 -0.61
C PRO A 274 11.93 7.15 -0.66
N LEU A 275 12.73 6.19 -0.18
CA LEU A 275 12.35 4.79 -0.10
C LEU A 275 11.55 4.51 1.19
N GLU A 276 10.61 3.57 1.16
CA GLU A 276 9.80 3.17 2.33
C GLU A 276 10.60 2.24 3.28
N LEU A 277 11.84 2.63 3.62
CA LEU A 277 12.76 1.80 4.39
C LEU A 277 12.28 1.60 5.83
N GLN A 278 11.69 2.63 6.44
CA GLN A 278 11.20 2.56 7.81
C GLN A 278 10.15 1.47 7.96
N ALA A 279 9.13 1.47 7.13
CA ALA A 279 7.99 0.56 7.27
C ALA A 279 8.28 -0.86 6.76
N ILE A 280 9.12 -1.01 5.72
CA ILE A 280 9.39 -2.32 5.10
C ILE A 280 10.55 -3.05 5.77
N TYR A 281 11.54 -2.33 6.34
CA TYR A 281 12.74 -2.95 6.91
C TYR A 281 12.97 -2.59 8.38
N ALA A 282 13.05 -1.29 8.72
CA ALA A 282 13.45 -0.88 10.07
C ALA A 282 12.45 -1.34 11.14
N GLU A 283 11.16 -1.12 10.92
CA GLU A 283 10.12 -1.51 11.88
C GLU A 283 10.06 -3.03 12.09
N PRO A 284 10.02 -3.89 11.05
CA PRO A 284 10.12 -5.34 11.23
C PRO A 284 11.40 -5.79 11.97
N LEU A 285 12.56 -5.19 11.68
CA LEU A 285 13.81 -5.47 12.35
C LEU A 285 13.75 -5.12 13.84
N VAL A 286 13.17 -3.96 14.19
CA VAL A 286 12.97 -3.53 15.57
C VAL A 286 12.06 -4.48 16.32
N ARG A 287 10.91 -4.85 15.74
CA ARG A 287 9.95 -5.78 16.36
C ARG A 287 10.57 -7.18 16.56
N ALA A 288 11.24 -7.71 15.54
CA ALA A 288 11.89 -9.03 15.63
C ALA A 288 12.99 -9.04 16.71
N ARG A 289 13.84 -7.98 16.77
CA ARG A 289 14.89 -7.84 17.79
C ARG A 289 14.29 -7.75 19.20
N ALA A 290 13.21 -7.00 19.38
CA ALA A 290 12.51 -6.91 20.67
C ALA A 290 11.94 -8.27 21.11
N ALA A 291 11.58 -9.12 20.15
CA ALA A 291 11.15 -10.51 20.38
C ALA A 291 12.32 -11.53 20.48
N GLY A 292 13.58 -11.07 20.55
CA GLY A 292 14.75 -11.91 20.66
C GLY A 292 15.18 -12.61 19.37
N CYS A 293 14.70 -12.17 18.22
CA CYS A 293 15.00 -12.74 16.90
C CYS A 293 15.93 -11.82 16.10
N SER A 294 17.01 -12.38 15.54
CA SER A 294 17.96 -11.69 14.66
C SER A 294 17.69 -12.04 13.20
N LEU A 295 17.67 -11.03 12.33
CA LEU A 295 17.42 -11.15 10.89
C LEU A 295 18.60 -10.54 10.10
N PRO A 296 19.77 -11.18 10.10
CA PRO A 296 21.03 -10.57 9.66
C PRO A 296 21.08 -10.24 8.16
N ARG A 297 20.44 -11.03 7.30
CA ARG A 297 20.37 -10.73 5.86
C ARG A 297 19.49 -9.54 5.58
N MET A 298 18.33 -9.49 6.23
CA MET A 298 17.42 -8.37 6.12
C MET A 298 18.06 -7.07 6.66
N GLU A 299 18.81 -7.16 7.76
CA GLU A 299 19.56 -6.02 8.32
C GLU A 299 20.65 -5.53 7.36
N THR A 300 21.39 -6.45 6.73
CA THR A 300 22.40 -6.12 5.71
C THR A 300 21.78 -5.44 4.50
N LEU A 301 20.64 -5.97 4.02
CA LEU A 301 19.90 -5.36 2.89
C LEU A 301 19.39 -3.96 3.27
N TYR A 302 18.83 -3.79 4.47
CA TYR A 302 18.40 -2.49 4.98
C TYR A 302 19.54 -1.46 5.01
N GLN A 303 20.72 -1.85 5.51
CA GLN A 303 21.90 -0.97 5.54
C GLN A 303 22.36 -0.57 4.14
N ALA A 304 22.39 -1.53 3.20
CA ALA A 304 22.75 -1.24 1.82
C ALA A 304 21.76 -0.28 1.14
N LEU A 305 20.45 -0.49 1.35
CA LEU A 305 19.41 0.40 0.81
C LEU A 305 19.44 1.79 1.47
N SER A 306 19.71 1.87 2.78
CA SER A 306 19.87 3.16 3.48
C SER A 306 21.06 3.95 2.93
N PHE A 307 22.15 3.28 2.55
CA PHE A 307 23.27 3.94 1.86
C PHE A 307 22.89 4.46 0.47
N LEU A 308 21.99 3.77 -0.24
CA LEU A 308 21.52 4.16 -1.57
C LEU A 308 20.41 5.22 -1.54
N ASP A 309 19.68 5.32 -0.42
CA ASP A 309 18.58 6.30 -0.30
C ASP A 309 19.14 7.72 -0.37
N THR A 310 18.71 8.48 -1.35
CA THR A 310 19.19 9.84 -1.61
C THR A 310 18.62 10.87 -0.63
N SER A 311 17.63 10.51 0.17
CA SER A 311 17.02 11.41 1.16
C SER A 311 18.03 11.89 2.22
N ASP A 312 19.08 11.09 2.50
CA ASP A 312 20.10 11.38 3.49
C ASP A 312 21.43 11.87 2.88
N ARG A 313 21.54 12.01 1.55
CA ARG A 313 22.75 12.51 0.91
C ARG A 313 22.72 14.04 0.88
N PRO A 314 23.74 14.72 1.46
CA PRO A 314 23.88 16.16 1.26
C PRO A 314 24.10 16.43 -0.24
N CYS A 315 23.33 17.39 -0.76
CA CYS A 315 23.49 17.90 -2.13
C CYS A 315 24.87 18.46 -2.40
#